data_771907ae6485628860755af696e5d396
#
_entry.id   771907ae6485628860755af696e5d396
#
_cell.length_a   1.000
_cell.length_b   1.000
_cell.length_c   1.000
_cell.angle_alpha   90.00
_cell.angle_beta   90.00
_cell.angle_gamma   90.00
#
_symmetry.space_group_name_H-M   'P 1'
#
loop_
_entity.id
_entity.type
_entity.pdbx_description
1 polymer ?
#
loop_
_entity_poly.entity_id
_entity_poly.type
_entity_poly.pdbx_seq_one_letter_code
_entity_poly.pdbx_strand_id
1 'polypeptide(L)'
;MKIAILTSGILPVPAVQGGAVENLVDFYLEYNNQHRLHDITVYSVWHPAVKNHPTQVSIVNHYKFIKTDGWLAKIKKRLYKIKHGVEYYHYSIEYFLHKAIKDIRHSQYDIIIIENRPGYALKLHKVTNAKLIYHLHNEKLDKNASNAKIIYDIATQIITVSDYIKRCVQSIHLKDCKTITIHNGINLAVFSKSQKKRSALRFRDEDFVLVFSGRMNREKGIKELIEAMIMLKEYQHIKLMVIGSAFYGNISTDDVFVSGLKNKAESLHERIVFTGFIPYSNMPDYLNIADVAVIPSVWDDPFPTTVLEAQAMGLPIITTLRGGIPEEVTAKNAILLNTDDQFVNNLAKAILDLYEHPEKREQMAAASLKRAKLFDKDTYAKNFYKALDEI
;
A
#
# COMPACT_ATOMS: atom_id res chain seq x y z
N MET A 1 0.96 4.86 27.56
CA MET A 1 1.55 6.12 27.03
C MET A 1 0.46 6.93 26.32
N LYS A 2 0.68 8.24 26.20
CA LYS A 2 -0.18 9.12 25.40
C LYS A 2 0.47 9.37 24.04
N ILE A 3 -0.13 8.88 22.98
CA ILE A 3 0.47 8.85 21.64
C ILE A 3 -0.34 9.70 20.67
N ALA A 4 0.31 10.52 19.84
CA ALA A 4 -0.33 11.13 18.69
C ALA A 4 0.10 10.43 17.41
N ILE A 5 -0.84 10.18 16.48
CA ILE A 5 -0.56 9.68 15.14
C ILE A 5 -0.90 10.79 14.15
N LEU A 6 0.09 11.23 13.37
CA LEU A 6 -0.10 12.15 12.26
C LEU A 6 -0.12 11.34 10.97
N THR A 7 -1.29 11.23 10.36
CA THR A 7 -1.44 10.55 9.07
C THR A 7 -0.77 11.33 7.94
N SER A 8 -0.72 10.74 6.76
CA SER A 8 -0.14 11.39 5.56
C SER A 8 -0.79 12.73 5.18
N GLY A 9 -2.00 13.01 5.68
CA GLY A 9 -2.79 14.19 5.33
C GLY A 9 -3.43 14.13 3.94
N ILE A 10 -3.49 12.94 3.32
CA ILE A 10 -4.04 12.72 1.96
C ILE A 10 -5.36 11.96 2.04
N LEU A 11 -5.34 10.76 2.55
CA LEU A 11 -6.52 9.91 2.74
C LEU A 11 -6.93 9.86 4.21
N PRO A 12 -8.21 9.63 4.51
CA PRO A 12 -8.71 9.54 5.87
C PRO A 12 -8.33 8.22 6.54
N VAL A 13 -8.03 8.29 7.84
CA VAL A 13 -8.04 7.17 8.77
C VAL A 13 -9.24 7.40 9.70
N PRO A 14 -10.18 6.48 9.81
CA PRO A 14 -10.21 5.12 9.23
C PRO A 14 -10.26 5.12 7.70
N ALA A 15 -9.80 4.01 7.10
CA ALA A 15 -9.54 3.83 5.67
C ALA A 15 -10.82 3.76 4.80
N VAL A 16 -11.76 4.68 5.00
CA VAL A 16 -13.07 4.71 4.31
C VAL A 16 -12.98 4.96 2.80
N GLN A 17 -11.83 5.38 2.30
CA GLN A 17 -11.54 5.54 0.87
C GLN A 17 -10.53 4.51 0.36
N GLY A 18 -10.19 3.51 1.18
CA GLY A 18 -9.09 2.59 0.92
C GLY A 18 -7.74 3.27 1.17
N GLY A 19 -6.68 2.68 0.63
CA GLY A 19 -5.29 3.10 0.84
C GLY A 19 -4.55 2.09 1.71
N ALA A 20 -3.41 1.60 1.22
CA ALA A 20 -2.63 0.58 1.92
C ALA A 20 -2.13 1.07 3.28
N VAL A 21 -1.61 2.30 3.34
CA VAL A 21 -1.10 2.90 4.59
C VAL A 21 -2.23 3.09 5.61
N GLU A 22 -3.38 3.58 5.16
CA GLU A 22 -4.54 3.85 6.01
C GLU A 22 -5.10 2.54 6.60
N ASN A 23 -5.15 1.45 5.83
CA ASN A 23 -5.53 0.12 6.34
C ASN A 23 -4.53 -0.40 7.38
N LEU A 24 -3.24 -0.20 7.19
CA LEU A 24 -2.20 -0.60 8.15
C LEU A 24 -2.32 0.16 9.47
N VAL A 25 -2.65 1.46 9.39
CA VAL A 25 -2.95 2.27 10.59
C VAL A 25 -4.19 1.72 11.30
N ASP A 26 -5.25 1.38 10.57
CA ASP A 26 -6.46 0.79 11.15
C ASP A 26 -6.16 -0.53 11.87
N PHE A 27 -5.25 -1.38 11.36
CA PHE A 27 -4.91 -2.66 11.99
C PHE A 27 -4.30 -2.46 13.40
N TYR A 28 -3.33 -1.58 13.56
CA TYR A 28 -2.78 -1.36 14.89
C TYR A 28 -3.70 -0.54 15.79
N LEU A 29 -4.57 0.33 15.27
CA LEU A 29 -5.61 0.99 16.06
C LEU A 29 -6.69 0.00 16.53
N GLU A 30 -7.10 -0.94 15.69
CA GLU A 30 -8.01 -2.02 16.07
C GLU A 30 -7.41 -2.87 17.20
N TYR A 31 -6.14 -3.26 17.05
CA TYR A 31 -5.41 -3.99 18.09
C TYR A 31 -5.32 -3.21 19.41
N ASN A 32 -5.03 -1.90 19.36
CA ASN A 32 -5.04 -1.05 20.54
C ASN A 32 -6.42 -0.99 21.22
N ASN A 33 -7.48 -0.92 20.41
CA ASN A 33 -8.85 -0.90 20.94
C ASN A 33 -9.21 -2.20 21.67
N GLN A 34 -8.75 -3.35 21.18
CA GLN A 34 -8.98 -4.67 21.77
C GLN A 34 -8.15 -4.84 23.06
N HIS A 35 -6.89 -4.42 23.07
CA HIS A 35 -5.95 -4.67 24.17
C HIS A 35 -5.77 -3.48 25.14
N ARG A 36 -6.28 -2.29 24.78
CA ARG A 36 -6.24 -1.05 25.61
C ARG A 36 -4.82 -0.67 26.05
N LEU A 37 -3.86 -0.71 25.12
CA LEU A 37 -2.43 -0.52 25.43
C LEU A 37 -2.08 0.93 25.71
N HIS A 38 -2.58 1.85 24.88
CA HIS A 38 -2.20 3.26 24.90
C HIS A 38 -3.41 4.19 24.67
N ASP A 39 -3.30 5.44 25.17
CA ASP A 39 -4.23 6.53 24.84
C ASP A 39 -3.75 7.20 23.52
N ILE A 40 -4.45 6.95 22.41
CA ILE A 40 -4.00 7.37 21.09
C ILE A 40 -4.91 8.46 20.53
N THR A 41 -4.33 9.56 20.07
CA THR A 41 -5.01 10.61 19.29
C THR A 41 -4.57 10.56 17.84
N VAL A 42 -5.50 10.29 16.92
CA VAL A 42 -5.25 10.23 15.47
C VAL A 42 -5.63 11.54 14.82
N TYR A 43 -4.65 12.24 14.25
CA TYR A 43 -4.89 13.41 13.39
C TYR A 43 -5.04 12.92 11.95
N SER A 44 -6.24 13.08 11.39
CA SER A 44 -6.59 12.62 10.06
C SER A 44 -7.35 13.66 9.25
N VAL A 45 -7.38 13.52 7.93
CA VAL A 45 -8.23 14.35 7.09
C VAL A 45 -9.68 13.95 7.25
N TRP A 46 -10.57 14.96 7.20
CA TRP A 46 -12.00 14.70 7.29
C TRP A 46 -12.56 14.22 5.96
N HIS A 47 -13.44 13.21 6.03
CA HIS A 47 -14.26 12.73 4.91
C HIS A 47 -15.68 12.43 5.40
N PRO A 48 -16.75 12.64 4.60
CA PRO A 48 -18.13 12.38 5.06
C PRO A 48 -18.37 10.96 5.57
N ALA A 49 -17.75 9.97 4.96
CA ALA A 49 -17.89 8.55 5.31
C ALA A 49 -17.33 8.20 6.70
N VAL A 50 -16.45 9.02 7.30
CA VAL A 50 -15.94 8.74 8.65
C VAL A 50 -16.97 9.03 9.74
N LYS A 51 -18.01 9.84 9.46
CA LYS A 51 -18.96 10.33 10.47
C LYS A 51 -19.66 9.24 11.27
N ASN A 52 -19.90 8.09 10.66
CA ASN A 52 -20.64 6.96 11.28
C ASN A 52 -19.77 5.69 11.30
N HIS A 53 -18.46 5.82 11.18
CA HIS A 53 -17.59 4.64 11.17
C HIS A 53 -17.49 4.03 12.59
N PRO A 54 -17.58 2.70 12.75
CA PRO A 54 -17.57 2.03 14.06
C PRO A 54 -16.34 2.34 14.91
N THR A 55 -15.19 2.62 14.30
CA THR A 55 -13.95 2.94 15.02
C THR A 55 -14.04 4.24 15.84
N GLN A 56 -15.03 5.11 15.58
CA GLN A 56 -15.24 6.32 16.39
C GLN A 56 -15.78 6.04 17.80
N VAL A 57 -16.25 4.83 18.07
CA VAL A 57 -16.74 4.41 19.39
C VAL A 57 -15.64 3.72 20.18
N SER A 58 -14.43 4.27 20.17
CA SER A 58 -13.30 3.73 20.94
C SER A 58 -13.10 4.53 22.23
N ILE A 59 -12.71 3.83 23.31
CA ILE A 59 -12.38 4.44 24.60
C ILE A 59 -10.91 4.93 24.60
N VAL A 60 -10.04 4.31 23.81
CA VAL A 60 -8.58 4.53 23.80
C VAL A 60 -8.05 5.17 22.51
N ASN A 61 -8.84 5.17 21.43
CA ASN A 61 -8.47 5.81 20.18
C ASN A 61 -9.38 7.02 19.93
N HIS A 62 -8.82 8.21 19.89
CA HIS A 62 -9.52 9.48 19.70
C HIS A 62 -9.17 10.06 18.34
N TYR A 63 -10.16 10.55 17.58
CA TYR A 63 -9.93 11.07 16.23
C TYR A 63 -10.11 12.59 16.18
N LYS A 64 -9.14 13.29 15.62
CA LYS A 64 -9.19 14.73 15.31
C LYS A 64 -9.14 14.95 13.81
N PHE A 65 -10.33 15.14 13.22
CA PHE A 65 -10.46 15.33 11.78
C PHE A 65 -10.24 16.78 11.35
N ILE A 66 -9.38 16.96 10.35
CA ILE A 66 -9.01 18.25 9.78
C ILE A 66 -9.59 18.37 8.37
N LYS A 67 -10.48 19.35 8.16
CA LYS A 67 -11.02 19.66 6.82
C LYS A 67 -9.99 20.42 6.00
N THR A 68 -9.57 19.82 4.87
CA THR A 68 -8.54 20.39 3.97
C THR A 68 -9.11 20.91 2.64
N ASP A 69 -10.43 20.78 2.42
CA ASP A 69 -11.17 21.12 1.20
C ASP A 69 -11.99 22.42 1.31
N GLY A 70 -12.02 23.07 2.48
CA GLY A 70 -12.76 24.31 2.70
C GLY A 70 -12.23 25.50 1.89
N TRP A 71 -13.06 26.55 1.72
CA TRP A 71 -12.72 27.74 0.93
C TRP A 71 -11.44 28.46 1.44
N LEU A 72 -11.26 28.56 2.77
CA LEU A 72 -10.02 29.11 3.36
C LEU A 72 -8.79 28.27 3.02
N ALA A 73 -8.91 26.95 3.01
CA ALA A 73 -7.83 26.06 2.61
C ALA A 73 -7.48 26.24 1.12
N LYS A 74 -8.50 26.43 0.26
CA LYS A 74 -8.30 26.71 -1.18
C LYS A 74 -7.56 28.03 -1.43
N ILE A 75 -7.93 29.11 -0.72
CA ILE A 75 -7.24 30.41 -0.82
C ILE A 75 -5.78 30.27 -0.37
N LYS A 76 -5.55 29.67 0.79
CA LYS A 76 -4.19 29.47 1.32
C LYS A 76 -3.36 28.57 0.41
N LYS A 77 -3.97 27.54 -0.22
CA LYS A 77 -3.32 26.70 -1.22
C LYS A 77 -2.83 27.52 -2.42
N ARG A 78 -3.66 28.46 -2.91
CA ARG A 78 -3.29 29.33 -4.02
C ARG A 78 -2.11 30.25 -3.66
N LEU A 79 -2.16 30.86 -2.49
CA LEU A 79 -1.07 31.73 -1.98
C LEU A 79 0.24 30.94 -1.76
N TYR A 80 0.14 29.73 -1.23
CA TYR A 80 1.29 28.86 -1.03
C TYR A 80 1.96 28.48 -2.36
N LYS A 81 1.17 28.10 -3.37
CA LYS A 81 1.68 27.79 -4.72
C LYS A 81 2.43 28.95 -5.37
N ILE A 82 1.93 30.19 -5.18
CA ILE A 82 2.60 31.39 -5.70
C ILE A 82 3.96 31.58 -5.03
N LYS A 83 4.06 31.29 -3.73
CA LYS A 83 5.29 31.52 -2.94
C LYS A 83 6.33 30.41 -3.06
N HIS A 84 5.92 29.15 -3.21
CA HIS A 84 6.78 27.96 -3.07
C HIS A 84 6.78 27.02 -4.28
N GLY A 85 6.01 27.32 -5.33
CA GLY A 85 5.91 26.43 -6.50
C GLY A 85 5.17 25.11 -6.19
N VAL A 86 5.48 24.07 -6.99
CA VAL A 86 4.87 22.72 -6.88
C VAL A 86 5.92 21.74 -6.33
N GLU A 87 6.45 22.00 -5.15
CA GLU A 87 7.38 21.07 -4.51
C GLU A 87 6.64 19.91 -3.81
N TYR A 88 7.42 18.90 -3.38
CA TYR A 88 7.02 17.65 -2.74
C TYR A 88 5.94 17.78 -1.66
N TYR A 89 5.85 18.91 -0.98
CA TYR A 89 4.76 19.22 -0.05
C TYR A 89 3.64 19.97 -0.77
N HIS A 90 2.60 19.23 -1.16
CA HIS A 90 1.38 19.82 -1.62
C HIS A 90 0.77 20.69 -0.49
N TYR A 91 0.30 21.89 -0.78
CA TYR A 91 -0.25 22.81 0.26
C TYR A 91 -1.32 22.15 1.16
N SER A 92 -2.13 21.22 0.64
CA SER A 92 -3.12 20.49 1.45
C SER A 92 -2.49 19.77 2.62
N ILE A 93 -1.30 19.21 2.42
CA ILE A 93 -0.52 18.50 3.44
C ILE A 93 0.04 19.51 4.45
N GLU A 94 0.57 20.64 3.98
CA GLU A 94 1.08 21.71 4.85
C GLU A 94 -0.03 22.35 5.69
N TYR A 95 -1.22 22.55 5.10
CA TYR A 95 -2.38 23.04 5.84
C TYR A 95 -2.82 22.06 6.92
N PHE A 96 -2.82 20.75 6.61
CA PHE A 96 -3.09 19.68 7.55
C PHE A 96 -2.11 19.73 8.72
N LEU A 97 -0.81 19.72 8.44
CA LEU A 97 0.25 19.80 9.44
C LEU A 97 0.11 21.07 10.31
N HIS A 98 -0.14 22.24 9.70
CA HIS A 98 -0.32 23.48 10.44
C HIS A 98 -1.48 23.42 11.44
N LYS A 99 -2.59 22.80 11.05
CA LYS A 99 -3.75 22.62 11.95
C LYS A 99 -3.44 21.62 13.07
N ALA A 100 -2.76 20.50 12.76
CA ALA A 100 -2.34 19.53 13.75
C ALA A 100 -1.36 20.13 14.77
N ILE A 101 -0.35 20.87 14.32
CA ILE A 101 0.62 21.57 15.19
C ILE A 101 -0.06 22.53 16.15
N LYS A 102 -1.09 23.27 15.70
CA LYS A 102 -1.81 24.21 16.56
C LYS A 102 -2.43 23.51 17.78
N ASP A 103 -2.89 22.29 17.62
CA ASP A 103 -3.45 21.47 18.70
C ASP A 103 -2.36 20.76 19.51
N ILE A 104 -1.38 20.15 18.85
CA ILE A 104 -0.25 19.44 19.47
C ILE A 104 0.52 20.35 20.44
N ARG A 105 0.73 21.61 20.09
CA ARG A 105 1.42 22.61 20.94
C ARG A 105 0.82 22.73 22.33
N HIS A 106 -0.48 22.50 22.47
CA HIS A 106 -1.21 22.59 23.73
C HIS A 106 -1.49 21.22 24.36
N SER A 107 -0.96 20.16 23.79
CA SER A 107 -1.13 18.77 24.24
C SER A 107 0.21 18.21 24.71
N GLN A 108 0.14 17.32 25.71
CA GLN A 108 1.32 16.57 26.18
C GLN A 108 1.23 15.14 25.65
N TYR A 109 2.07 14.82 24.68
CA TYR A 109 2.23 13.47 24.14
C TYR A 109 3.62 12.94 24.55
N ASP A 110 3.68 11.64 24.84
CA ASP A 110 4.95 10.93 25.05
C ASP A 110 5.63 10.67 23.72
N ILE A 111 4.83 10.25 22.74
CA ILE A 111 5.27 9.84 21.40
C ILE A 111 4.38 10.52 20.34
N ILE A 112 4.99 10.92 19.22
CA ILE A 112 4.30 11.31 17.99
C ILE A 112 4.79 10.42 16.86
N ILE A 113 3.87 9.63 16.30
CA ILE A 113 4.12 8.80 15.12
C ILE A 113 3.77 9.59 13.88
N ILE A 114 4.69 9.65 12.92
CA ILE A 114 4.53 10.37 11.66
C ILE A 114 4.42 9.33 10.53
N GLU A 115 3.21 9.18 9.99
CA GLU A 115 2.93 8.25 8.91
C GLU A 115 3.40 8.81 7.56
N ASN A 116 4.43 8.22 7.01
CA ASN A 116 4.92 8.43 5.64
C ASN A 116 5.27 9.88 5.26
N ARG A 117 5.47 10.79 6.26
CA ARG A 117 5.77 12.20 6.05
C ARG A 117 6.89 12.70 6.99
N PRO A 118 8.10 12.12 6.92
CA PRO A 118 9.17 12.41 7.88
C PRO A 118 9.55 13.91 7.92
N GLY A 119 9.35 14.66 6.83
CA GLY A 119 9.57 16.10 6.79
C GLY A 119 8.68 16.92 7.75
N TYR A 120 7.58 16.36 8.28
CA TYR A 120 6.79 17.00 9.34
C TYR A 120 7.61 17.27 10.60
N ALA A 121 8.62 16.45 10.86
CA ALA A 121 9.50 16.58 12.00
C ALA A 121 10.21 17.93 12.06
N LEU A 122 10.57 18.54 10.93
CA LEU A 122 11.21 19.85 10.85
C LEU A 122 10.40 20.97 11.54
N LYS A 123 9.08 20.80 11.65
CA LYS A 123 8.20 21.75 12.34
C LYS A 123 7.78 21.25 13.71
N LEU A 124 7.56 19.94 13.86
CA LEU A 124 7.10 19.33 15.11
C LEU A 124 8.12 19.47 16.23
N HIS A 125 9.41 19.16 16.00
CA HIS A 125 10.46 19.22 17.02
C HIS A 125 10.63 20.61 17.65
N LYS A 126 10.10 21.67 16.99
CA LYS A 126 10.14 23.05 17.50
C LYS A 126 8.99 23.38 18.48
N VAL A 127 8.00 22.51 18.59
CA VAL A 127 6.76 22.79 19.32
C VAL A 127 6.37 21.75 20.35
N THR A 128 7.10 20.63 20.41
CA THR A 128 6.87 19.55 21.37
C THR A 128 8.18 18.87 21.76
N ASN A 129 8.20 18.30 22.97
CA ASN A 129 9.30 17.46 23.47
C ASN A 129 9.00 15.96 23.33
N ALA A 130 7.87 15.60 22.68
CA ALA A 130 7.52 14.21 22.43
C ALA A 130 8.59 13.51 21.58
N LYS A 131 8.83 12.22 21.83
CA LYS A 131 9.66 11.38 20.95
C LYS A 131 9.04 11.27 19.57
N LEU A 132 9.79 11.55 18.51
CA LEU A 132 9.31 11.48 17.15
C LEU A 132 9.70 10.16 16.51
N ILE A 133 8.69 9.41 16.08
CA ILE A 133 8.84 8.12 15.38
C ILE A 133 8.34 8.27 13.97
N TYR A 134 9.13 7.85 12.98
CA TYR A 134 8.68 7.82 11.60
C TYR A 134 8.28 6.40 11.22
N HIS A 135 7.13 6.25 10.59
CA HIS A 135 6.70 5.02 9.96
C HIS A 135 6.68 5.22 8.45
N LEU A 136 7.64 4.61 7.75
CA LEU A 136 7.93 4.88 6.35
C LEU A 136 7.44 3.77 5.44
N HIS A 137 6.63 4.16 4.46
CA HIS A 137 6.01 3.29 3.46
C HIS A 137 6.54 3.56 2.04
N ASN A 138 7.59 4.38 1.90
CA ASN A 138 8.24 4.65 0.62
C ASN A 138 9.71 5.02 0.82
N GLU A 139 10.45 5.06 -0.28
CA GLU A 139 11.89 5.29 -0.38
C GLU A 139 12.30 6.77 -0.28
N LYS A 140 11.37 7.70 -0.04
CA LYS A 140 11.62 9.15 -0.15
C LYS A 140 12.56 9.73 0.91
N LEU A 141 12.85 9.01 1.98
CA LEU A 141 13.86 9.40 2.96
C LEU A 141 15.15 8.63 2.69
N ASP A 142 16.01 9.18 1.85
CA ASP A 142 17.34 8.68 1.51
C ASP A 142 18.39 9.80 1.58
N LYS A 143 19.64 9.50 1.25
CA LYS A 143 20.74 10.48 1.24
C LYS A 143 20.53 11.68 0.30
N ASN A 144 19.65 11.57 -0.69
CA ASN A 144 19.37 12.61 -1.69
C ASN A 144 18.18 13.50 -1.28
N ALA A 145 17.43 13.10 -0.24
CA ALA A 145 16.28 13.86 0.21
C ALA A 145 16.68 15.20 0.82
N SER A 146 15.89 16.23 0.55
CA SER A 146 16.10 17.54 1.16
C SER A 146 16.06 17.46 2.68
N ASN A 147 17.08 18.01 3.36
CA ASN A 147 17.24 17.96 4.81
C ASN A 147 17.32 16.52 5.41
N ALA A 148 17.72 15.54 4.60
CA ALA A 148 17.75 14.13 5.01
C ALA A 148 18.43 13.92 6.37
N LYS A 149 19.64 14.47 6.55
CA LYS A 149 20.40 14.34 7.80
C LYS A 149 19.67 14.98 8.99
N ILE A 150 19.12 16.19 8.84
CA ILE A 150 18.38 16.88 9.91
C ILE A 150 17.12 16.08 10.28
N ILE A 151 16.39 15.57 9.29
CA ILE A 151 15.20 14.75 9.52
C ILE A 151 15.57 13.46 10.25
N TYR A 152 16.66 12.78 9.82
CA TYR A 152 17.17 11.59 10.48
C TYR A 152 17.58 11.86 11.93
N ASP A 153 18.33 12.95 12.18
CA ASP A 153 18.83 13.29 13.52
C ASP A 153 17.70 13.58 14.51
N ILE A 154 16.60 14.20 14.06
CA ILE A 154 15.41 14.50 14.87
C ILE A 154 14.66 13.21 15.28
N ALA A 155 14.68 12.15 14.47
CA ALA A 155 13.98 10.92 14.78
C ALA A 155 14.53 10.25 16.06
N THR A 156 13.64 9.81 16.93
CA THR A 156 13.98 8.88 18.01
C THR A 156 14.13 7.47 17.46
N GLN A 157 13.17 7.05 16.62
CA GLN A 157 13.19 5.77 15.93
C GLN A 157 12.56 5.92 14.53
N ILE A 158 12.97 5.06 13.60
CA ILE A 158 12.41 4.97 12.25
C ILE A 158 11.97 3.53 12.02
N ILE A 159 10.68 3.34 11.76
CA ILE A 159 10.08 2.06 11.40
C ILE A 159 9.91 2.04 9.87
N THR A 160 10.39 1.00 9.22
CA THR A 160 10.28 0.82 7.77
C THR A 160 9.52 -0.45 7.44
N VAL A 161 8.76 -0.44 6.34
CA VAL A 161 7.93 -1.59 5.94
C VAL A 161 8.72 -2.73 5.31
N SER A 162 10.00 -2.47 4.96
CA SER A 162 10.90 -3.47 4.37
C SER A 162 12.36 -3.14 4.64
N ASP A 163 13.22 -4.12 4.53
CA ASP A 163 14.67 -3.92 4.58
C ASP A 163 15.16 -3.12 3.37
N TYR A 164 14.43 -3.16 2.24
CA TYR A 164 14.68 -2.24 1.12
C TYR A 164 14.57 -0.77 1.56
N ILE A 165 13.47 -0.38 2.20
CA ILE A 165 13.30 0.99 2.72
C ILE A 165 14.30 1.30 3.83
N LYS A 166 14.61 0.34 4.69
CA LYS A 166 15.66 0.49 5.69
C LYS A 166 17.02 0.83 5.06
N ARG A 167 17.41 0.15 3.98
CA ARG A 167 18.65 0.48 3.23
C ARG A 167 18.60 1.90 2.65
N CYS A 168 17.45 2.39 2.18
CA CYS A 168 17.31 3.78 1.74
C CYS A 168 17.62 4.75 2.88
N VAL A 169 17.05 4.56 4.07
CA VAL A 169 17.33 5.38 5.26
C VAL A 169 18.79 5.27 5.68
N GLN A 170 19.36 4.07 5.70
CA GLN A 170 20.75 3.82 6.06
C GLN A 170 21.75 4.52 5.12
N SER A 171 21.36 4.85 3.89
CA SER A 171 22.19 5.64 2.98
C SER A 171 22.48 7.06 3.52
N ILE A 172 21.66 7.58 4.48
CA ILE A 172 21.87 8.88 5.13
C ILE A 172 22.98 8.79 6.18
N HIS A 173 23.02 7.68 6.94
CA HIS A 173 23.95 7.48 8.04
C HIS A 173 24.43 6.03 8.12
N LEU A 174 25.72 5.80 7.78
CA LEU A 174 26.30 4.44 7.66
C LEU A 174 26.27 3.62 8.96
N LYS A 175 26.24 4.29 10.14
CA LYS A 175 26.14 3.65 11.46
C LYS A 175 24.76 3.83 12.05
N ASP A 176 23.72 3.59 11.22
CA ASP A 176 22.33 3.68 11.67
C ASP A 176 22.03 2.67 12.76
N CYS A 177 21.45 3.15 13.87
CA CYS A 177 20.97 2.34 14.99
C CYS A 177 19.50 2.63 15.35
N LYS A 178 18.83 3.50 14.57
CA LYS A 178 17.46 3.96 14.84
C LYS A 178 16.44 3.27 13.96
N THR A 179 16.85 2.62 12.88
CA THR A 179 15.92 2.07 11.88
C THR A 179 15.69 0.59 12.09
N ILE A 180 14.43 0.24 12.24
CA ILE A 180 13.97 -1.15 12.35
C ILE A 180 12.97 -1.46 11.23
N THR A 181 12.89 -2.72 10.85
CA THR A 181 11.92 -3.20 9.85
C THR A 181 10.74 -3.88 10.55
N ILE A 182 9.52 -3.45 10.21
CA ILE A 182 8.27 -4.13 10.57
C ILE A 182 7.46 -4.27 9.28
N HIS A 183 7.40 -5.49 8.76
CA HIS A 183 6.69 -5.80 7.52
C HIS A 183 5.19 -5.52 7.66
N ASN A 184 4.56 -5.09 6.56
CA ASN A 184 3.12 -4.84 6.50
C ASN A 184 2.30 -6.07 6.89
N GLY A 185 1.11 -5.83 7.44
CA GLY A 185 0.15 -6.88 7.77
C GLY A 185 -0.99 -6.99 6.75
N ILE A 186 -1.68 -8.13 6.80
CA ILE A 186 -2.90 -8.43 6.03
C ILE A 186 -3.98 -9.00 6.96
N ASN A 187 -5.24 -8.62 6.76
CA ASN A 187 -6.36 -9.18 7.50
C ASN A 187 -6.78 -10.52 6.91
N LEU A 188 -6.23 -11.62 7.43
CA LEU A 188 -6.51 -12.97 6.96
C LEU A 188 -7.99 -13.36 7.10
N ALA A 189 -8.74 -12.77 8.05
CA ALA A 189 -10.16 -13.05 8.21
C ALA A 189 -11.02 -12.47 7.06
N VAL A 190 -10.57 -11.36 6.46
CA VAL A 190 -11.22 -10.76 5.28
C VAL A 190 -10.88 -11.56 4.03
N PHE A 191 -9.61 -11.96 3.87
CA PHE A 191 -9.13 -12.71 2.71
C PHE A 191 -9.36 -14.20 2.90
N SER A 192 -10.60 -14.64 2.73
CA SER A 192 -11.02 -16.03 2.79
C SER A 192 -11.76 -16.42 1.50
N LYS A 193 -11.95 -17.74 1.28
CA LYS A 193 -12.65 -18.23 0.10
C LYS A 193 -14.06 -17.65 -0.01
N SER A 194 -14.39 -17.15 -1.18
CA SER A 194 -15.67 -16.56 -1.55
C SER A 194 -16.50 -17.53 -2.41
N GLN A 195 -17.81 -17.28 -2.51
CA GLN A 195 -18.71 -18.04 -3.37
C GLN A 195 -18.91 -17.42 -4.76
N LYS A 196 -18.23 -16.32 -5.08
CA LYS A 196 -18.35 -15.66 -6.38
C LYS A 196 -17.86 -16.58 -7.49
N LYS A 197 -18.71 -16.80 -8.49
CA LYS A 197 -18.43 -17.69 -9.63
C LYS A 197 -17.74 -16.93 -10.77
N ARG A 198 -16.90 -17.64 -11.54
CA ARG A 198 -16.22 -17.15 -12.75
C ARG A 198 -17.18 -16.57 -13.78
N SER A 199 -18.37 -17.19 -13.93
CA SER A 199 -19.41 -16.74 -14.86
C SER A 199 -19.92 -15.32 -14.61
N ALA A 200 -19.81 -14.80 -13.38
CA ALA A 200 -20.16 -13.40 -13.06
C ALA A 200 -19.28 -12.37 -13.77
N LEU A 201 -18.09 -12.77 -14.22
CA LEU A 201 -17.16 -11.95 -15.01
C LEU A 201 -16.94 -12.50 -16.43
N ARG A 202 -17.85 -13.35 -16.92
CA ARG A 202 -17.81 -13.98 -18.26
C ARG A 202 -16.61 -14.91 -18.48
N PHE A 203 -15.98 -15.40 -17.41
CA PHE A 203 -15.01 -16.47 -17.49
C PHE A 203 -15.69 -17.84 -17.40
N ARG A 204 -15.17 -18.83 -18.11
CA ARG A 204 -15.60 -20.21 -18.07
C ARG A 204 -14.85 -20.97 -16.97
N ASP A 205 -15.35 -22.13 -16.59
CA ASP A 205 -14.69 -22.95 -15.55
C ASP A 205 -13.33 -23.50 -16.02
N GLU A 206 -13.20 -23.77 -17.33
CA GLU A 206 -11.96 -24.22 -17.97
C GLU A 206 -10.93 -23.11 -18.26
N ASP A 207 -11.30 -21.84 -18.11
CA ASP A 207 -10.37 -20.71 -18.32
C ASP A 207 -9.31 -20.67 -17.22
N PHE A 208 -8.08 -20.36 -17.63
CA PHE A 208 -6.96 -20.05 -16.75
C PHE A 208 -6.91 -18.53 -16.54
N VAL A 209 -7.27 -18.09 -15.34
CA VAL A 209 -7.49 -16.69 -15.04
C VAL A 209 -6.31 -16.11 -14.28
N LEU A 210 -5.60 -15.19 -14.92
CA LEU A 210 -4.62 -14.31 -14.28
C LEU A 210 -5.32 -13.11 -13.64
N VAL A 211 -4.84 -12.65 -12.49
CA VAL A 211 -5.30 -11.39 -11.90
C VAL A 211 -4.15 -10.41 -11.73
N PHE A 212 -4.37 -9.19 -12.21
CA PHE A 212 -3.61 -8.00 -11.84
C PHE A 212 -4.47 -7.14 -10.92
N SER A 213 -3.93 -6.73 -9.78
CA SER A 213 -4.59 -5.83 -8.84
C SER A 213 -3.70 -4.65 -8.50
N GLY A 214 -4.23 -3.43 -8.64
CA GLY A 214 -3.49 -2.21 -8.32
C GLY A 214 -3.84 -1.01 -9.18
N ARG A 215 -3.13 0.10 -8.95
CA ARG A 215 -3.26 1.28 -9.80
C ARG A 215 -2.77 0.99 -11.21
N MET A 216 -3.57 1.38 -12.21
CA MET A 216 -3.16 1.27 -13.61
C MET A 216 -2.23 2.43 -13.97
N ASN A 217 -0.97 2.33 -13.59
CA ASN A 217 0.09 3.26 -13.93
C ASN A 217 1.32 2.51 -14.47
N ARG A 218 2.30 3.25 -14.99
CA ARG A 218 3.53 2.68 -15.58
C ARG A 218 4.33 1.87 -14.57
N GLU A 219 4.39 2.33 -13.32
CA GLU A 219 5.19 1.72 -12.25
C GLU A 219 4.76 0.27 -11.93
N LYS A 220 3.49 -0.04 -12.10
CA LYS A 220 2.92 -1.36 -11.75
C LYS A 220 3.05 -2.41 -12.85
N GLY A 221 3.64 -2.08 -14.01
CA GLY A 221 3.96 -3.04 -15.06
C GLY A 221 2.75 -3.63 -15.81
N ILE A 222 1.58 -2.97 -15.74
CA ILE A 222 0.37 -3.44 -16.44
C ILE A 222 0.55 -3.42 -17.96
N LYS A 223 1.36 -2.51 -18.50
CA LYS A 223 1.68 -2.45 -19.93
C LYS A 223 2.42 -3.72 -20.36
N GLU A 224 3.44 -4.09 -19.61
CA GLU A 224 4.27 -5.27 -19.83
C GLU A 224 3.46 -6.57 -19.75
N LEU A 225 2.50 -6.61 -18.82
CA LEU A 225 1.58 -7.75 -18.72
C LEU A 225 0.65 -7.86 -19.93
N ILE A 226 0.09 -6.75 -20.42
CA ILE A 226 -0.72 -6.76 -21.64
C ILE A 226 0.13 -7.21 -22.85
N GLU A 227 1.38 -6.76 -22.95
CA GLU A 227 2.31 -7.19 -24.00
C GLU A 227 2.60 -8.69 -23.93
N ALA A 228 2.82 -9.24 -22.74
CA ALA A 228 2.97 -10.69 -22.54
C ALA A 228 1.71 -11.46 -22.94
N MET A 229 0.51 -10.94 -22.63
CA MET A 229 -0.76 -11.53 -23.05
C MET A 229 -0.94 -11.54 -24.57
N ILE A 230 -0.45 -10.50 -25.28
CA ILE A 230 -0.46 -10.45 -26.76
C ILE A 230 0.45 -11.50 -27.35
N MET A 231 1.63 -11.75 -26.74
CA MET A 231 2.51 -12.86 -27.18
C MET A 231 1.86 -14.23 -27.03
N LEU A 232 0.97 -14.38 -26.05
CA LEU A 232 0.22 -15.62 -25.78
C LEU A 232 -1.14 -15.66 -26.52
N LYS A 233 -1.29 -14.98 -27.65
CA LYS A 233 -2.57 -14.84 -28.38
C LYS A 233 -3.17 -16.19 -28.83
N GLU A 234 -2.35 -17.18 -29.08
CA GLU A 234 -2.80 -18.53 -29.51
C GLU A 234 -3.46 -19.32 -28.36
N TYR A 235 -3.18 -18.97 -27.10
CA TYR A 235 -3.72 -19.64 -25.92
C TYR A 235 -5.03 -18.99 -25.48
N GLN A 236 -6.13 -19.35 -26.11
CA GLN A 236 -7.44 -18.72 -25.96
C GLN A 236 -8.05 -18.87 -24.55
N HIS A 237 -7.65 -19.89 -23.79
CA HIS A 237 -8.09 -20.13 -22.42
C HIS A 237 -7.33 -19.29 -21.38
N ILE A 238 -6.20 -18.68 -21.74
CA ILE A 238 -5.49 -17.78 -20.82
C ILE A 238 -6.21 -16.44 -20.81
N LYS A 239 -6.79 -16.06 -19.69
CA LYS A 239 -7.57 -14.85 -19.47
C LYS A 239 -6.87 -13.92 -18.48
N LEU A 240 -7.13 -12.63 -18.56
CA LEU A 240 -6.60 -11.64 -17.64
C LEU A 240 -7.73 -10.79 -17.04
N MET A 241 -7.80 -10.76 -15.73
CA MET A 241 -8.63 -9.85 -14.97
C MET A 241 -7.78 -8.71 -14.43
N VAL A 242 -8.14 -7.47 -14.78
CA VAL A 242 -7.45 -6.24 -14.33
C VAL A 242 -8.34 -5.52 -13.33
N ILE A 243 -7.92 -5.51 -12.07
CA ILE A 243 -8.63 -4.84 -10.98
C ILE A 243 -7.92 -3.53 -10.64
N GLY A 244 -8.65 -2.42 -10.75
CA GLY A 244 -8.13 -1.11 -10.39
C GLY A 244 -8.47 -0.01 -11.39
N SER A 245 -8.01 1.20 -11.07
CA SER A 245 -8.17 2.39 -11.90
C SER A 245 -6.89 3.23 -11.88
N ALA A 246 -6.83 4.32 -12.67
CA ALA A 246 -5.69 5.24 -12.65
C ALA A 246 -5.52 5.95 -11.30
N PHE A 247 -6.63 6.20 -10.60
CA PHE A 247 -6.70 6.96 -9.36
C PHE A 247 -7.36 6.17 -8.23
N TYR A 248 -7.19 6.63 -6.98
CA TYR A 248 -7.91 6.10 -5.83
C TYR A 248 -9.40 6.45 -5.91
N GLY A 249 -10.27 5.47 -5.66
CA GLY A 249 -11.72 5.62 -5.67
C GLY A 249 -12.34 5.65 -7.10
N ASN A 250 -13.64 5.97 -7.17
CA ASN A 250 -14.45 5.95 -8.39
C ASN A 250 -14.30 7.21 -9.28
N ILE A 251 -13.16 7.89 -9.27
CA ILE A 251 -12.94 9.05 -10.13
C ILE A 251 -12.61 8.57 -11.54
N SER A 252 -13.60 8.61 -12.43
CA SER A 252 -13.41 8.39 -13.86
C SER A 252 -12.81 9.64 -14.49
N THR A 253 -11.51 9.77 -14.49
CA THR A 253 -10.81 10.66 -15.41
C THR A 253 -10.21 9.80 -16.50
N ASP A 254 -10.47 10.11 -17.76
CA ASP A 254 -9.83 9.47 -18.90
C ASP A 254 -8.34 9.79 -18.86
N ASP A 255 -7.58 8.89 -18.22
CA ASP A 255 -6.13 8.93 -18.24
C ASP A 255 -5.65 8.41 -19.59
N VAL A 256 -4.85 9.21 -20.28
CA VAL A 256 -4.27 8.89 -21.60
C VAL A 256 -3.53 7.53 -21.55
N PHE A 257 -2.85 7.23 -20.44
CA PHE A 257 -2.17 5.96 -20.26
C PHE A 257 -3.14 4.79 -20.21
N VAL A 258 -4.22 4.90 -19.42
CA VAL A 258 -5.26 3.86 -19.30
C VAL A 258 -6.00 3.65 -20.62
N SER A 259 -6.33 4.74 -21.33
CA SER A 259 -6.94 4.66 -22.64
C SER A 259 -6.02 3.95 -23.64
N GLY A 260 -4.73 4.28 -23.64
CA GLY A 260 -3.71 3.60 -24.46
C GLY A 260 -3.58 2.11 -24.13
N LEU A 261 -3.69 1.72 -22.85
CA LEU A 261 -3.70 0.30 -22.44
C LEU A 261 -4.92 -0.43 -22.98
N LYS A 262 -6.11 0.17 -22.89
CA LYS A 262 -7.36 -0.43 -23.39
C LYS A 262 -7.31 -0.62 -24.90
N ASN A 263 -6.85 0.39 -25.66
CA ASN A 263 -6.67 0.27 -27.10
C ASN A 263 -5.68 -0.85 -27.48
N LYS A 264 -4.55 -0.96 -26.73
CA LYS A 264 -3.59 -2.05 -26.92
C LYS A 264 -4.20 -3.42 -26.64
N ALA A 265 -5.08 -3.49 -25.65
CA ALA A 265 -5.77 -4.70 -25.24
C ALA A 265 -6.94 -5.09 -26.20
N GLU A 266 -7.34 -4.23 -27.14
CA GLU A 266 -8.40 -4.55 -28.10
C GLU A 266 -8.12 -5.82 -28.90
N SER A 267 -6.86 -6.10 -29.22
CA SER A 267 -6.45 -7.34 -29.91
C SER A 267 -6.67 -8.62 -29.09
N LEU A 268 -6.88 -8.48 -27.78
CA LEU A 268 -7.13 -9.59 -26.86
C LEU A 268 -8.63 -9.91 -26.71
N HIS A 269 -9.52 -9.03 -27.22
CA HIS A 269 -10.97 -9.20 -27.18
C HIS A 269 -11.49 -9.63 -25.79
N GLU A 270 -12.23 -10.76 -25.74
CA GLU A 270 -12.83 -11.32 -24.52
C GLU A 270 -11.80 -11.98 -23.56
N ARG A 271 -10.50 -11.96 -23.89
CA ARG A 271 -9.46 -12.52 -23.05
C ARG A 271 -9.06 -11.60 -21.89
N ILE A 272 -9.49 -10.34 -21.91
CA ILE A 272 -9.17 -9.36 -20.87
C ILE A 272 -10.43 -8.69 -20.32
N VAL A 273 -10.53 -8.62 -18.99
CA VAL A 273 -11.65 -7.97 -18.31
C VAL A 273 -11.10 -6.88 -17.39
N PHE A 274 -11.52 -5.64 -17.61
CA PHE A 274 -11.23 -4.51 -16.74
C PHE A 274 -12.41 -4.30 -15.78
N THR A 275 -12.23 -4.54 -14.49
CA THR A 275 -13.30 -4.42 -13.50
C THR A 275 -13.50 -2.99 -12.99
N GLY A 276 -12.50 -2.12 -13.19
CA GLY A 276 -12.44 -0.83 -12.50
C GLY A 276 -12.07 -0.96 -11.01
N PHE A 277 -12.38 0.10 -10.25
CA PHE A 277 -12.14 0.12 -8.81
C PHE A 277 -13.06 -0.87 -8.09
N ILE A 278 -12.48 -1.71 -7.24
CA ILE A 278 -13.20 -2.64 -6.35
C ILE A 278 -12.91 -2.23 -4.91
N PRO A 279 -13.94 -2.05 -4.06
CA PRO A 279 -13.74 -1.82 -2.63
C PRO A 279 -12.93 -2.95 -1.97
N TYR A 280 -12.08 -2.61 -1.00
CA TYR A 280 -11.20 -3.55 -0.33
C TYR A 280 -11.94 -4.76 0.26
N SER A 281 -13.11 -4.55 0.85
CA SER A 281 -13.97 -5.62 1.39
C SER A 281 -14.45 -6.63 0.35
N ASN A 282 -14.46 -6.26 -0.93
CA ASN A 282 -14.92 -7.10 -2.03
C ASN A 282 -13.75 -7.74 -2.81
N MET A 283 -12.50 -7.36 -2.51
CA MET A 283 -11.32 -7.91 -3.18
C MET A 283 -11.25 -9.45 -3.12
N PRO A 284 -11.56 -10.11 -1.96
CA PRO A 284 -11.53 -11.58 -1.88
C PRO A 284 -12.42 -12.26 -2.92
N ASP A 285 -13.59 -11.67 -3.21
CA ASP A 285 -14.52 -12.20 -4.21
C ASP A 285 -13.91 -12.30 -5.61
N TYR A 286 -13.11 -11.28 -5.96
CA TYR A 286 -12.46 -11.24 -7.28
C TYR A 286 -11.20 -12.08 -7.30
N LEU A 287 -10.38 -12.02 -6.26
CA LEU A 287 -9.17 -12.84 -6.18
C LEU A 287 -9.48 -14.34 -6.16
N ASN A 288 -10.61 -14.76 -5.58
CA ASN A 288 -11.06 -16.16 -5.55
C ASN A 288 -11.36 -16.73 -6.95
N ILE A 289 -11.58 -15.87 -7.94
CA ILE A 289 -11.85 -16.30 -9.34
C ILE A 289 -10.55 -16.69 -10.06
N ALA A 290 -9.43 -16.11 -9.66
CA ALA A 290 -8.14 -16.22 -10.32
C ALA A 290 -7.41 -17.55 -9.99
N ASP A 291 -6.55 -17.98 -10.90
CA ASP A 291 -5.62 -19.09 -10.73
C ASP A 291 -4.21 -18.62 -10.35
N VAL A 292 -3.80 -17.43 -10.79
CA VAL A 292 -2.47 -16.85 -10.57
C VAL A 292 -2.57 -15.35 -10.42
N ALA A 293 -1.86 -14.79 -9.44
CA ALA A 293 -1.67 -13.35 -9.31
C ALA A 293 -0.40 -12.91 -10.05
N VAL A 294 -0.52 -11.86 -10.87
CA VAL A 294 0.61 -11.27 -11.59
C VAL A 294 0.82 -9.84 -11.11
N ILE A 295 1.96 -9.60 -10.47
CA ILE A 295 2.33 -8.31 -9.85
C ILE A 295 3.66 -7.86 -10.48
N PRO A 296 3.62 -7.38 -11.74
CA PRO A 296 4.81 -7.18 -12.57
C PRO A 296 5.44 -5.79 -12.37
N SER A 297 5.54 -5.30 -11.12
CA SER A 297 6.09 -3.98 -10.81
C SER A 297 7.44 -3.75 -11.49
N VAL A 298 7.56 -2.64 -12.24
CA VAL A 298 8.80 -2.24 -12.90
C VAL A 298 9.56 -1.15 -12.12
N TRP A 299 9.01 -0.70 -11.00
CA TRP A 299 9.67 0.18 -10.05
C TRP A 299 9.93 -0.54 -8.72
N ASP A 300 10.75 0.04 -7.87
CA ASP A 300 11.12 -0.52 -6.58
C ASP A 300 9.97 -0.34 -5.57
N ASP A 301 8.99 -1.24 -5.63
CA ASP A 301 7.81 -1.22 -4.75
C ASP A 301 8.26 -1.50 -3.29
N PRO A 302 7.89 -0.65 -2.34
CA PRO A 302 8.34 -0.76 -0.96
C PRO A 302 7.98 -2.08 -0.26
N PHE A 303 6.71 -2.49 -0.34
CA PHE A 303 6.14 -3.73 0.21
C PHE A 303 4.65 -3.81 -0.18
N PRO A 304 4.34 -4.24 -1.40
CA PRO A 304 2.98 -4.15 -1.95
C PRO A 304 1.99 -5.08 -1.26
N THR A 305 0.94 -4.53 -0.66
CA THR A 305 -0.12 -5.33 0.00
C THR A 305 -0.81 -6.29 -0.96
N THR A 306 -0.77 -6.05 -2.27
CA THR A 306 -1.34 -6.95 -3.29
C THR A 306 -0.63 -8.31 -3.33
N VAL A 307 0.64 -8.38 -2.96
CA VAL A 307 1.36 -9.66 -2.77
C VAL A 307 0.80 -10.40 -1.57
N LEU A 308 0.58 -9.70 -0.45
CA LEU A 308 0.00 -10.29 0.76
C LEU A 308 -1.44 -10.77 0.53
N GLU A 309 -2.23 -9.96 -0.20
CA GLU A 309 -3.61 -10.29 -0.61
C GLU A 309 -3.65 -11.58 -1.44
N ALA A 310 -2.77 -11.68 -2.44
CA ALA A 310 -2.63 -12.88 -3.27
C ALA A 310 -2.23 -14.11 -2.45
N GLN A 311 -1.27 -13.97 -1.54
CA GLN A 311 -0.86 -15.04 -0.63
C GLN A 311 -1.98 -15.51 0.28
N ALA A 312 -2.74 -14.57 0.86
CA ALA A 312 -3.85 -14.86 1.75
C ALA A 312 -4.98 -15.64 1.03
N MET A 313 -5.17 -15.39 -0.26
CA MET A 313 -6.10 -16.14 -1.12
C MET A 313 -5.53 -17.44 -1.67
N GLY A 314 -4.27 -17.77 -1.36
CA GLY A 314 -3.61 -18.98 -1.83
C GLY A 314 -3.29 -18.95 -3.33
N LEU A 315 -3.03 -17.77 -3.91
CA LEU A 315 -2.64 -17.69 -5.31
C LEU A 315 -1.14 -17.90 -5.49
N PRO A 316 -0.71 -18.72 -6.47
CA PRO A 316 0.63 -18.62 -7.04
C PRO A 316 0.91 -17.22 -7.54
N ILE A 317 2.15 -16.77 -7.44
CA ILE A 317 2.50 -15.37 -7.76
C ILE A 317 3.56 -15.35 -8.86
N ILE A 318 3.37 -14.50 -9.88
CA ILE A 318 4.42 -14.06 -10.79
C ILE A 318 4.71 -12.60 -10.47
N THR A 319 5.96 -12.28 -10.12
CA THR A 319 6.33 -10.93 -9.71
C THR A 319 7.80 -10.62 -10.07
N THR A 320 8.35 -9.53 -9.56
CA THR A 320 9.67 -9.02 -9.94
C THR A 320 10.63 -8.91 -8.76
N LEU A 321 11.93 -8.87 -9.07
CA LEU A 321 13.01 -8.64 -8.10
C LEU A 321 13.19 -7.14 -7.80
N ARG A 322 12.07 -6.42 -7.52
CA ARG A 322 12.10 -4.96 -7.31
C ARG A 322 11.74 -4.59 -5.88
N GLY A 323 12.48 -3.62 -5.33
CA GLY A 323 12.21 -3.03 -4.03
C GLY A 323 12.15 -4.03 -2.88
N GLY A 324 11.06 -4.01 -2.12
CA GLY A 324 10.79 -4.92 -1.00
C GLY A 324 10.05 -6.21 -1.39
N ILE A 325 9.63 -6.39 -2.65
CA ILE A 325 8.90 -7.57 -3.11
C ILE A 325 9.62 -8.89 -2.76
N PRO A 326 10.96 -9.02 -2.96
CA PRO A 326 11.66 -10.26 -2.61
C PRO A 326 11.58 -10.66 -1.13
N GLU A 327 11.26 -9.71 -0.25
CA GLU A 327 11.11 -9.98 1.19
C GLU A 327 9.76 -10.65 1.51
N GLU A 328 8.74 -10.44 0.66
CA GLU A 328 7.39 -10.97 0.84
C GLU A 328 7.25 -12.43 0.37
N VAL A 329 7.99 -12.82 -0.64
CA VAL A 329 7.82 -14.10 -1.35
C VAL A 329 9.02 -15.03 -1.20
N THR A 330 8.86 -16.26 -1.67
CA THR A 330 9.93 -17.26 -1.78
C THR A 330 9.78 -18.00 -3.11
N ALA A 331 10.82 -18.69 -3.56
CA ALA A 331 10.75 -19.53 -4.76
C ALA A 331 9.69 -20.65 -4.69
N LYS A 332 9.14 -20.92 -3.49
CA LYS A 332 8.08 -21.93 -3.30
C LYS A 332 6.70 -21.41 -3.65
N ASN A 333 6.46 -20.10 -3.63
CA ASN A 333 5.15 -19.50 -3.87
C ASN A 333 5.16 -18.41 -4.95
N ALA A 334 6.33 -18.04 -5.47
CA ALA A 334 6.44 -17.04 -6.51
C ALA A 334 7.52 -17.36 -7.55
N ILE A 335 7.26 -16.95 -8.79
CA ILE A 335 8.25 -16.82 -9.85
C ILE A 335 8.72 -15.36 -9.83
N LEU A 336 10.02 -15.13 -9.55
CA LEU A 336 10.65 -13.83 -9.49
C LEU A 336 11.39 -13.52 -10.78
N LEU A 337 11.05 -12.42 -11.43
CA LEU A 337 11.58 -12.01 -12.73
C LEU A 337 12.43 -10.74 -12.62
N ASN A 338 13.49 -10.66 -13.42
CA ASN A 338 14.22 -9.41 -13.65
C ASN A 338 13.41 -8.50 -14.59
N THR A 339 13.52 -7.18 -14.41
CA THR A 339 12.89 -6.16 -15.26
C THR A 339 13.87 -5.62 -16.30
N ASP A 340 14.53 -6.51 -17.04
CA ASP A 340 15.45 -6.25 -18.14
C ASP A 340 14.73 -6.28 -19.50
N ASP A 341 15.48 -6.20 -20.59
CA ASP A 341 14.95 -6.20 -21.97
C ASP A 341 14.21 -7.49 -22.32
N GLN A 342 14.41 -8.58 -21.58
CA GLN A 342 13.69 -9.85 -21.75
C GLN A 342 12.47 -9.97 -20.84
N PHE A 343 12.13 -8.94 -20.07
CA PHE A 343 11.10 -9.02 -19.04
C PHE A 343 9.76 -9.49 -19.60
N VAL A 344 9.26 -8.92 -20.69
CA VAL A 344 7.99 -9.30 -21.31
C VAL A 344 8.02 -10.76 -21.79
N ASN A 345 9.12 -11.19 -22.42
CA ASN A 345 9.32 -12.58 -22.84
C ASN A 345 9.30 -13.55 -21.65
N ASN A 346 10.02 -13.19 -20.58
CA ASN A 346 10.11 -14.03 -19.39
C ASN A 346 8.78 -14.06 -18.64
N LEU A 347 8.01 -12.97 -18.65
CA LEU A 347 6.67 -12.90 -18.09
C LEU A 347 5.71 -13.83 -18.85
N ALA A 348 5.72 -13.79 -20.19
CA ALA A 348 4.93 -14.71 -21.03
C ALA A 348 5.29 -16.19 -20.78
N LYS A 349 6.59 -16.52 -20.67
CA LYS A 349 7.06 -17.87 -20.34
C LYS A 349 6.61 -18.33 -18.96
N ALA A 350 6.68 -17.44 -17.95
CA ALA A 350 6.26 -17.77 -16.60
C ALA A 350 4.73 -18.00 -16.51
N ILE A 351 3.94 -17.25 -17.28
CA ILE A 351 2.50 -17.46 -17.40
C ILE A 351 2.23 -18.83 -18.04
N LEU A 352 2.91 -19.15 -19.13
CA LEU A 352 2.74 -20.42 -19.84
C LEU A 352 3.17 -21.60 -18.98
N ASP A 353 4.28 -21.51 -18.28
CA ASP A 353 4.75 -22.53 -17.35
C ASP A 353 3.70 -22.86 -16.28
N LEU A 354 3.07 -21.84 -15.69
CA LEU A 354 1.99 -22.07 -14.71
C LEU A 354 0.68 -22.54 -15.37
N TYR A 355 0.42 -22.21 -16.62
CA TYR A 355 -0.73 -22.73 -17.37
C TYR A 355 -0.59 -24.23 -17.63
N GLU A 356 0.57 -24.68 -18.04
CA GLU A 356 0.87 -26.06 -18.43
C GLU A 356 1.07 -27.01 -17.23
N HIS A 357 1.40 -26.48 -16.02
CA HIS A 357 1.74 -27.29 -14.84
C HIS A 357 0.78 -27.04 -13.67
N PRO A 358 -0.43 -27.61 -13.66
CA PRO A 358 -1.41 -27.46 -12.58
C PRO A 358 -0.88 -27.92 -11.21
N GLU A 359 -0.10 -28.99 -11.16
CA GLU A 359 0.52 -29.51 -9.93
C GLU A 359 1.49 -28.50 -9.30
N LYS A 360 2.22 -27.74 -10.11
CA LYS A 360 3.08 -26.65 -9.65
C LYS A 360 2.26 -25.53 -9.04
N ARG A 361 1.12 -25.17 -9.66
CA ARG A 361 0.21 -24.16 -9.10
C ARG A 361 -0.33 -24.57 -7.73
N GLU A 362 -0.73 -25.84 -7.55
CA GLU A 362 -1.23 -26.36 -6.27
C GLU A 362 -0.17 -26.26 -5.16
N GLN A 363 1.07 -26.65 -5.47
CA GLN A 363 2.19 -26.54 -4.53
C GLN A 363 2.47 -25.08 -4.15
N MET A 364 2.48 -24.18 -5.14
CA MET A 364 2.69 -22.76 -4.93
C MET A 364 1.53 -22.12 -4.14
N ALA A 365 0.29 -22.54 -4.39
CA ALA A 365 -0.90 -22.10 -3.66
C ALA A 365 -0.82 -22.46 -2.17
N ALA A 366 -0.46 -23.70 -1.85
CA ALA A 366 -0.26 -24.13 -0.47
C ALA A 366 0.86 -23.35 0.22
N ALA A 367 1.95 -23.07 -0.49
CA ALA A 367 3.07 -22.27 0.01
C ALA A 367 2.67 -20.80 0.25
N SER A 368 1.82 -20.22 -0.61
CA SER A 368 1.27 -18.87 -0.44
C SER A 368 0.44 -18.76 0.85
N LEU A 369 -0.50 -19.68 1.09
CA LEU A 369 -1.30 -19.70 2.32
C LEU A 369 -0.43 -19.85 3.58
N LYS A 370 0.61 -20.66 3.51
CA LYS A 370 1.57 -20.79 4.63
C LYS A 370 2.33 -19.49 4.87
N ARG A 371 2.76 -18.84 3.80
CA ARG A 371 3.52 -17.58 3.87
C ARG A 371 2.68 -16.43 4.42
N ALA A 372 1.42 -16.30 3.99
CA ALA A 372 0.50 -15.25 4.43
C ALA A 372 0.36 -15.19 5.96
N LYS A 373 0.43 -16.33 6.66
CA LYS A 373 0.33 -16.39 8.12
C LYS A 373 1.43 -15.61 8.85
N LEU A 374 2.58 -15.38 8.20
CA LEU A 374 3.68 -14.60 8.78
C LEU A 374 3.38 -13.09 8.79
N PHE A 375 2.43 -12.66 7.98
CA PHE A 375 2.05 -11.28 7.78
C PHE A 375 0.64 -10.98 8.30
N ASP A 376 0.13 -11.77 9.26
CA ASP A 376 -1.16 -11.49 9.87
C ASP A 376 -1.19 -10.12 10.56
N LYS A 377 -2.33 -9.41 10.44
CA LYS A 377 -2.51 -8.05 10.99
C LYS A 377 -2.22 -7.94 12.48
N ASP A 378 -2.56 -8.99 13.26
CA ASP A 378 -2.34 -8.97 14.70
C ASP A 378 -0.86 -9.14 15.05
N THR A 379 -0.13 -9.96 14.28
CA THR A 379 1.33 -10.06 14.37
C THR A 379 2.01 -8.74 14.02
N TYR A 380 1.56 -8.09 12.95
CA TYR A 380 2.03 -6.76 12.57
C TYR A 380 1.81 -5.74 13.69
N ALA A 381 0.59 -5.64 14.20
CA ALA A 381 0.22 -4.69 15.25
C ALA A 381 0.99 -4.96 16.56
N LYS A 382 1.14 -6.22 16.94
CA LYS A 382 1.93 -6.64 18.12
C LYS A 382 3.39 -6.21 17.98
N ASN A 383 4.02 -6.44 16.83
CA ASN A 383 5.40 -6.03 16.57
C ASN A 383 5.54 -4.51 16.59
N PHE A 384 4.55 -3.80 16.07
CA PHE A 384 4.51 -2.34 16.08
C PHE A 384 4.51 -1.78 17.51
N TYR A 385 3.60 -2.27 18.38
CA TYR A 385 3.55 -1.81 19.77
C TYR A 385 4.77 -2.25 20.58
N LYS A 386 5.28 -3.46 20.34
CA LYS A 386 6.54 -3.88 20.98
C LYS A 386 7.68 -2.91 20.68
N ALA A 387 7.81 -2.47 19.44
CA ALA A 387 8.82 -1.48 19.07
C ALA A 387 8.61 -0.12 19.74
N LEU A 388 7.36 0.29 20.00
CA LEU A 388 7.06 1.52 20.75
C LEU A 388 7.40 1.39 22.25
N ASP A 389 7.21 0.21 22.83
CA ASP A 389 7.47 -0.03 24.25
C ASP A 389 8.99 -0.13 24.57
N GLU A 390 9.82 -0.39 23.56
CA GLU A 390 11.29 -0.46 23.69
C GLU A 390 11.97 0.92 23.60
N ILE A 391 11.23 2.01 23.35
CA ILE A 391 11.71 3.39 23.25
C ILE A 391 11.64 4.08 24.61
#